data_ee041151771824f720f82e063b635940
#
_entry.id   ee041151771824f720f82e063b635940
#
_cell.length_a   1.000
_cell.length_b   1.000
_cell.length_c   1.000
_cell.angle_alpha   90.00
_cell.angle_beta   90.00
_cell.angle_gamma   90.00
#
_symmetry.space_group_name_H-M   'P 1'
#
loop_
_entity.id
_entity.type
_entity.pdbx_description
1 polymer ?
#
loop_
_entity_poly.entity_id
_entity_poly.type
_entity_poly.pdbx_seq_one_letter_code
_entity_poly.pdbx_strand_id
1 'polypeptide(L)'
;IMPRDGWLLDRRNTQTDPEFSLTPSAPRRASSTPSPTPPALKTCSTGLEAAGYFLRLDPDVRPQMFHGATVSRMELEALQSIRRVVRNGRVKTITVETIMLDEGEIAITPDHVLIDCSARAVSNDAIVPVFQGEKIVLQMVRSYQPVFSAAFIAHIEAAYEDETEQNRLCGVVPLPNHDTDFIRFTAAFMMNQYNWSQIPELRAWLRANRLDGFSKLVSDVDPEDTEKVALLQGMRKSAPAAVGKLFEYLNQLDEKTATPA
;
A
#
# COMPACT_ATOMS: atom_id res chain seq x y z
N ILE A 1 0.76 -23.40 5.14
CA ILE A 1 1.37 -22.75 6.31
C ILE A 1 1.37 -21.26 6.07
N MET A 2 0.84 -20.49 6.99
CA MET A 2 0.75 -19.03 6.90
C MET A 2 1.27 -18.44 8.22
N PRO A 3 2.52 -18.02 8.29
CA PRO A 3 3.13 -17.53 9.54
C PRO A 3 2.56 -16.19 10.01
N ARG A 4 2.03 -15.38 9.11
CA ARG A 4 1.36 -14.11 9.40
C ARG A 4 0.23 -13.88 8.41
N ASP A 5 -0.95 -13.48 8.89
CA ASP A 5 -2.03 -13.01 8.05
C ASP A 5 -1.74 -11.59 7.56
N GLY A 6 -2.07 -11.35 6.29
CA GLY A 6 -1.90 -10.06 5.63
C GLY A 6 -3.23 -9.39 5.34
N TRP A 7 -3.26 -8.06 5.42
CA TRP A 7 -4.33 -7.25 4.87
C TRP A 7 -4.33 -7.35 3.35
N LEU A 8 -5.48 -7.57 2.77
CA LEU A 8 -5.70 -7.63 1.32
C LEU A 8 -6.43 -6.36 0.88
N LEU A 9 -6.21 -5.95 -0.37
CA LEU A 9 -6.95 -4.85 -1.00
C LEU A 9 -8.10 -5.41 -1.84
N ASP A 10 -9.28 -4.81 -1.73
CA ASP A 10 -10.35 -5.10 -2.66
C ASP A 10 -9.99 -4.55 -4.05
N ARG A 11 -9.92 -5.43 -5.06
CA ARG A 11 -9.55 -5.10 -6.44
C ARG A 11 -10.39 -3.96 -7.01
N ARG A 12 -11.65 -3.83 -6.61
CA ARG A 12 -12.54 -2.74 -7.06
C ARG A 12 -12.02 -1.37 -6.67
N ASN A 13 -11.25 -1.26 -5.57
CA ASN A 13 -10.68 0.00 -5.12
C ASN A 13 -9.37 0.36 -5.85
N THR A 14 -8.82 -0.54 -6.66
CA THR A 14 -7.55 -0.37 -7.36
C THR A 14 -7.70 -0.26 -8.87
N GLN A 15 -8.92 -0.32 -9.39
CA GLN A 15 -9.19 -0.16 -10.82
C GLN A 15 -8.99 1.29 -11.25
N THR A 16 -8.34 1.46 -12.40
CA THR A 16 -8.07 2.77 -13.00
C THR A 16 -9.10 3.14 -14.07
N ASP A 17 -10.01 2.23 -14.41
CA ASP A 17 -11.08 2.49 -15.35
C ASP A 17 -12.14 3.41 -14.70
N PRO A 18 -12.54 4.51 -15.36
CA PRO A 18 -13.57 5.41 -14.86
C PRO A 18 -14.89 4.72 -14.53
N GLU A 19 -15.27 3.67 -15.25
CA GLU A 19 -16.48 2.90 -14.99
C GLU A 19 -16.44 2.15 -13.66
N PHE A 20 -15.26 1.73 -13.21
CA PHE A 20 -15.10 0.95 -11.98
C PHE A 20 -14.60 1.74 -10.77
N SER A 21 -13.80 2.80 -11.01
CA SER A 21 -13.07 3.47 -9.92
C SER A 21 -13.88 4.54 -9.19
N LEU A 22 -14.93 5.08 -9.80
CA LEU A 22 -15.79 6.15 -9.27
C LEU A 22 -17.24 5.71 -9.05
N THR A 23 -17.52 4.41 -9.04
CA THR A 23 -18.86 3.93 -8.73
C THR A 23 -19.21 4.16 -7.26
N PRO A 24 -20.41 4.68 -6.94
CA PRO A 24 -20.85 4.99 -5.58
C PRO A 24 -20.99 3.78 -4.65
N SER A 25 -20.95 2.57 -5.19
CA SER A 25 -21.09 1.32 -4.43
C SER A 25 -19.87 0.96 -3.57
N ALA A 26 -18.75 1.65 -3.70
CA ALA A 26 -17.66 1.55 -2.74
C ALA A 26 -17.89 2.62 -1.66
N PRO A 27 -18.08 2.25 -0.39
CA PRO A 27 -18.14 3.22 0.69
C PRO A 27 -16.76 3.84 0.89
N ARG A 28 -16.41 4.85 0.08
CA ARG A 28 -15.26 5.72 0.29
C ARG A 28 -15.49 6.72 1.43
N ARG A 29 -16.43 6.42 2.30
CA ARG A 29 -16.58 7.14 3.54
C ARG A 29 -15.62 6.58 4.57
N ALA A 30 -14.43 7.18 4.65
CA ALA A 30 -13.85 7.31 5.97
C ALA A 30 -14.89 8.07 6.79
N SER A 31 -15.64 7.34 7.60
CA SER A 31 -16.62 7.91 8.51
C SER A 31 -15.90 8.90 9.42
N SER A 32 -16.15 10.17 9.21
CA SER A 32 -15.67 11.26 10.03
C SER A 32 -16.51 11.40 11.32
N THR A 33 -16.71 10.32 12.04
CA THR A 33 -17.20 10.39 13.42
C THR A 33 -16.05 10.06 14.35
N PRO A 34 -15.59 11.02 15.19
CA PRO A 34 -14.60 10.74 16.19
C PRO A 34 -15.23 9.89 17.28
N SER A 35 -14.85 8.61 17.34
CA SER A 35 -15.07 7.78 18.50
C SER A 35 -13.92 8.01 19.49
N PRO A 36 -14.18 8.05 20.82
CA PRO A 36 -13.18 8.38 21.80
C PRO A 36 -12.11 7.30 21.90
N THR A 37 -10.91 7.72 21.70
CA THR A 37 -9.59 7.14 21.99
C THR A 37 -9.48 5.64 22.24
N PRO A 38 -8.88 4.90 21.31
CA PRO A 38 -8.11 3.69 21.59
C PRO A 38 -6.74 3.72 20.92
N PRO A 39 -5.88 2.66 21.04
CA PRO A 39 -4.52 2.70 20.51
C PRO A 39 -4.52 2.99 19.01
N ALA A 40 -4.22 4.22 18.67
CA ALA A 40 -4.56 4.89 17.41
C ALA A 40 -4.07 4.17 16.13
N LEU A 41 -2.96 3.45 16.20
CA LEU A 41 -2.37 2.75 15.05
C LEU A 41 -3.16 1.49 14.64
N LYS A 42 -3.74 0.77 15.62
CA LYS A 42 -4.61 -0.38 15.33
C LYS A 42 -5.95 0.06 14.73
N THR A 43 -6.36 1.28 14.98
CA THR A 43 -7.62 1.86 14.50
C THR A 43 -7.56 2.23 13.02
N CYS A 44 -6.37 2.53 12.48
CA CYS A 44 -6.22 2.87 11.05
C CYS A 44 -6.61 1.68 10.16
N SER A 45 -6.03 0.49 10.37
CA SER A 45 -6.33 -0.69 9.56
C SER A 45 -7.76 -1.19 9.75
N THR A 46 -8.31 -1.13 10.98
CA THR A 46 -9.72 -1.48 11.22
C THR A 46 -10.69 -0.46 10.64
N GLY A 47 -10.33 0.81 10.61
CA GLY A 47 -11.11 1.85 9.91
C GLY A 47 -11.13 1.63 8.39
N LEU A 48 -10.00 1.25 7.80
CA LEU A 48 -9.92 0.91 6.38
C LEU A 48 -10.71 -0.38 6.05
N GLU A 49 -10.73 -1.35 6.96
CA GLU A 49 -11.56 -2.55 6.83
C GLU A 49 -13.05 -2.19 6.90
N ALA A 50 -13.47 -1.40 7.88
CA ALA A 50 -14.85 -0.94 8.01
C ALA A 50 -15.32 -0.12 6.78
N ALA A 51 -14.40 0.59 6.14
CA ALA A 51 -14.63 1.31 4.89
C ALA A 51 -14.62 0.38 3.65
N GLY A 52 -14.37 -0.92 3.80
CA GLY A 52 -14.28 -1.88 2.70
C GLY A 52 -13.04 -1.73 1.82
N TYR A 53 -12.04 -1.00 2.28
CA TYR A 53 -10.77 -0.84 1.57
C TYR A 53 -9.83 -2.01 1.85
N PHE A 54 -9.72 -2.43 3.12
CA PHE A 54 -9.01 -3.63 3.53
C PHE A 54 -9.94 -4.81 3.68
N LEU A 55 -9.42 -5.99 3.36
CA LEU A 55 -10.08 -7.27 3.52
C LEU A 55 -9.21 -8.21 4.36
N ARG A 56 -9.85 -9.09 5.11
CA ARG A 56 -9.19 -10.16 5.89
C ARG A 56 -9.47 -11.51 5.26
N LEU A 57 -8.44 -12.36 5.26
CA LEU A 57 -8.62 -13.75 4.86
C LEU A 57 -9.46 -14.52 5.91
N ASP A 58 -9.13 -14.35 7.18
CA ASP A 58 -9.82 -15.00 8.31
C ASP A 58 -10.44 -13.91 9.19
N PRO A 59 -11.77 -13.87 9.36
CA PRO A 59 -12.43 -12.83 10.15
C PRO A 59 -12.02 -12.86 11.64
N ASP A 60 -11.60 -14.02 12.16
CA ASP A 60 -11.22 -14.19 13.56
C ASP A 60 -9.74 -13.87 13.82
N VAL A 61 -8.93 -13.69 12.76
CA VAL A 61 -7.50 -13.41 12.86
C VAL A 61 -7.21 -11.98 12.42
N ARG A 62 -6.59 -11.20 13.31
CA ARG A 62 -6.13 -9.86 12.95
C ARG A 62 -4.86 -9.94 12.11
N PRO A 63 -4.86 -9.44 10.87
CA PRO A 63 -3.66 -9.35 10.06
C PRO A 63 -2.61 -8.41 10.66
N GLN A 64 -1.34 -8.81 10.55
CA GLN A 64 -0.19 -8.04 11.04
C GLN A 64 0.74 -7.61 9.91
N MET A 65 0.42 -7.96 8.67
CA MET A 65 1.23 -7.72 7.50
C MET A 65 0.43 -6.94 6.46
N PHE A 66 1.13 -6.11 5.68
CA PHE A 66 0.57 -5.47 4.50
C PHE A 66 1.62 -5.45 3.39
N HIS A 67 1.33 -6.13 2.28
CA HIS A 67 2.18 -6.16 1.08
C HIS A 67 1.45 -5.69 -0.17
N GLY A 68 0.28 -5.06 -0.03
CA GLY A 68 -0.52 -4.58 -1.15
C GLY A 68 -1.17 -5.67 -2.00
N ALA A 69 -1.27 -6.89 -1.50
CA ALA A 69 -1.92 -7.99 -2.21
C ALA A 69 -3.39 -7.64 -2.50
N THR A 70 -3.78 -7.74 -3.77
CA THR A 70 -5.08 -7.31 -4.28
C THR A 70 -5.88 -8.51 -4.75
N VAL A 71 -7.10 -8.66 -4.24
CA VAL A 71 -8.01 -9.77 -4.57
C VAL A 71 -9.41 -9.27 -4.93
N SER A 72 -10.11 -10.00 -5.78
CA SER A 72 -11.57 -9.85 -5.94
C SER A 72 -12.30 -10.52 -4.78
N ARG A 73 -13.58 -10.22 -4.60
CA ARG A 73 -14.42 -10.89 -3.60
C ARG A 73 -14.53 -12.40 -3.86
N MET A 74 -14.63 -12.80 -5.11
CA MET A 74 -14.70 -14.21 -5.50
C MET A 74 -13.39 -14.95 -5.18
N GLU A 75 -12.23 -14.33 -5.42
CA GLU A 75 -10.93 -14.89 -5.02
C GLU A 75 -10.81 -14.99 -3.50
N LEU A 76 -11.29 -13.99 -2.76
CA LEU A 76 -11.30 -14.02 -1.31
C LEU A 76 -12.14 -15.19 -0.77
N GLU A 77 -13.35 -15.38 -1.29
CA GLU A 77 -14.23 -16.50 -0.93
C GLU A 77 -13.58 -17.85 -1.24
N ALA A 78 -12.92 -17.97 -2.39
CA ALA A 78 -12.17 -19.18 -2.75
C ALA A 78 -11.00 -19.43 -1.76
N LEU A 79 -10.24 -18.41 -1.38
CA LEU A 79 -9.17 -18.52 -0.39
C LEU A 79 -9.72 -18.89 0.99
N GLN A 80 -10.84 -18.32 1.39
CA GLN A 80 -11.53 -18.63 2.67
C GLN A 80 -12.08 -20.06 2.73
N SER A 81 -12.27 -20.72 1.60
CA SER A 81 -12.65 -22.13 1.56
C SER A 81 -11.55 -23.10 2.00
N ILE A 82 -10.30 -22.64 2.08
CA ILE A 82 -9.15 -23.42 2.55
C ILE A 82 -9.27 -23.63 4.07
N ARG A 83 -9.62 -24.83 4.49
CA ARG A 83 -9.94 -25.12 5.90
C ARG A 83 -8.71 -25.41 6.78
N ARG A 84 -7.60 -25.87 6.19
CA ARG A 84 -6.41 -26.26 6.93
C ARG A 84 -5.32 -25.20 6.79
N VAL A 85 -5.42 -24.15 7.56
CA VAL A 85 -4.39 -23.09 7.64
C VAL A 85 -3.62 -23.26 8.96
N VAL A 86 -2.32 -23.53 8.85
CA VAL A 86 -1.43 -23.67 10.02
C VAL A 86 -0.74 -22.33 10.26
N ARG A 87 -0.83 -21.81 11.49
CA ARG A 87 -0.31 -20.51 11.91
C ARG A 87 0.75 -20.62 13.03
N ASN A 88 1.52 -21.71 13.00
CA ASN A 88 2.56 -22.01 14.00
C ASN A 88 3.93 -21.37 13.67
N GLY A 89 3.91 -20.19 13.08
CA GLY A 89 5.12 -19.48 12.68
C GLY A 89 5.73 -19.97 11.37
N ARG A 90 7.03 -19.72 11.21
CA ARG A 90 7.76 -20.00 9.97
C ARG A 90 8.25 -21.43 9.91
N VAL A 91 8.42 -21.94 8.70
CA VAL A 91 9.11 -23.21 8.46
C VAL A 91 10.60 -23.04 8.78
N LYS A 92 11.13 -23.88 9.68
CA LYS A 92 12.55 -23.93 10.04
C LYS A 92 13.27 -25.01 9.25
N THR A 93 12.69 -26.20 9.19
CA THR A 93 13.31 -27.37 8.56
C THR A 93 12.23 -28.27 8.00
N ILE A 94 12.53 -28.89 6.87
CA ILE A 94 11.70 -29.93 6.26
C ILE A 94 12.53 -31.22 6.18
N THR A 95 11.97 -32.28 6.72
CA THR A 95 12.51 -33.64 6.60
C THR A 95 11.61 -34.47 5.70
N VAL A 96 11.89 -35.76 5.56
CA VAL A 96 11.05 -36.69 4.77
C VAL A 96 9.72 -37.02 5.47
N GLU A 97 9.62 -36.76 6.79
CA GLU A 97 8.45 -37.14 7.58
C GLU A 97 7.80 -35.92 8.29
N THR A 98 8.51 -34.79 8.38
CA THR A 98 8.05 -33.71 9.24
C THR A 98 8.45 -32.33 8.69
N ILE A 99 7.57 -31.35 8.83
CA ILE A 99 7.86 -29.91 8.70
C ILE A 99 7.95 -29.34 10.10
N MET A 100 9.12 -28.84 10.49
CA MET A 100 9.34 -28.15 11.75
C MET A 100 9.02 -26.66 11.60
N LEU A 101 8.24 -26.12 12.51
CA LEU A 101 7.82 -24.71 12.55
C LEU A 101 8.46 -23.99 13.75
N ASP A 102 8.21 -22.68 13.88
CA ASP A 102 8.59 -21.95 15.08
C ASP A 102 7.90 -22.54 16.32
N GLU A 103 6.65 -22.96 16.18
CA GLU A 103 5.84 -23.55 17.22
C GLU A 103 5.25 -24.89 16.75
N GLY A 104 5.92 -25.99 17.11
CA GLY A 104 5.47 -27.34 16.79
C GLY A 104 5.90 -27.88 15.44
N GLU A 105 5.25 -28.96 15.02
CA GLU A 105 5.59 -29.69 13.80
C GLU A 105 4.34 -30.21 13.08
N ILE A 106 4.50 -30.50 11.79
CA ILE A 106 3.47 -31.11 10.94
C ILE A 106 4.04 -32.40 10.35
N ALA A 107 3.40 -33.53 10.61
CA ALA A 107 3.75 -34.77 9.95
C ALA A 107 3.40 -34.71 8.46
N ILE A 108 4.30 -35.20 7.63
CA ILE A 108 4.13 -35.33 6.19
C ILE A 108 4.46 -36.76 5.74
N THR A 109 4.03 -37.10 4.55
CA THR A 109 4.31 -38.38 3.89
C THR A 109 4.91 -38.11 2.52
N PRO A 110 5.51 -39.11 1.85
CA PRO A 110 6.03 -38.95 0.49
C PRO A 110 5.02 -38.47 -0.56
N ASP A 111 3.72 -38.60 -0.27
CA ASP A 111 2.64 -38.16 -1.18
C ASP A 111 2.36 -36.64 -1.08
N HIS A 112 2.96 -35.97 -0.10
CA HIS A 112 2.81 -34.51 0.04
C HIS A 112 3.67 -33.78 -0.98
N VAL A 113 3.07 -32.85 -1.72
CA VAL A 113 3.78 -31.87 -2.55
C VAL A 113 3.95 -30.57 -1.76
N LEU A 114 5.20 -30.15 -1.59
CA LEU A 114 5.51 -28.91 -0.87
C LEU A 114 5.83 -27.80 -1.88
N ILE A 115 5.15 -26.69 -1.75
CA ILE A 115 5.36 -25.52 -2.62
C ILE A 115 5.76 -24.33 -1.74
N ASP A 116 6.95 -23.77 -1.99
CA ASP A 116 7.40 -22.55 -1.34
C ASP A 116 6.89 -21.32 -2.09
N CYS A 117 6.00 -20.57 -1.45
CA CYS A 117 5.46 -19.31 -1.93
C CYS A 117 6.00 -18.11 -1.13
N SER A 118 7.14 -18.25 -0.46
CA SER A 118 7.70 -17.19 0.40
C SER A 118 8.55 -16.17 -0.34
N ALA A 119 8.81 -16.36 -1.63
CA ALA A 119 9.60 -15.44 -2.43
C ALA A 119 8.98 -14.03 -2.49
N ARG A 120 9.84 -13.02 -2.44
CA ARG A 120 9.44 -11.62 -2.61
C ARG A 120 9.78 -11.13 -4.01
N ALA A 121 8.83 -10.51 -4.69
CA ALA A 121 9.05 -9.92 -6.01
C ALA A 121 9.95 -8.67 -5.95
N VAL A 122 9.93 -7.94 -4.84
CA VAL A 122 10.74 -6.75 -4.59
C VAL A 122 11.47 -6.94 -3.28
N SER A 123 12.79 -6.80 -3.29
CA SER A 123 13.59 -6.91 -2.07
C SER A 123 13.32 -5.70 -1.16
N ASN A 124 13.43 -5.93 0.17
CA ASN A 124 13.40 -4.84 1.16
C ASN A 124 14.81 -4.23 1.28
N ASP A 125 15.47 -3.95 0.17
CA ASP A 125 16.77 -3.33 0.18
C ASP A 125 16.73 -1.96 0.87
N ALA A 126 17.88 -1.52 1.32
CA ALA A 126 17.99 -0.29 2.08
C ALA A 126 17.30 0.88 1.35
N ILE A 127 16.45 1.59 2.06
CA ILE A 127 15.90 2.87 1.59
C ILE A 127 17.06 3.84 1.51
N VAL A 128 17.46 4.18 0.28
CA VAL A 128 18.55 5.11 0.00
C VAL A 128 18.07 6.14 -1.03
N PRO A 129 18.68 7.32 -1.09
CA PRO A 129 18.38 8.30 -2.13
C PRO A 129 18.50 7.69 -3.53
N VAL A 130 17.64 8.12 -4.46
CA VAL A 130 17.65 7.65 -5.85
C VAL A 130 18.93 8.09 -6.55
N PHE A 131 19.31 9.36 -6.42
CA PHE A 131 20.49 9.97 -7.04
C PHE A 131 21.61 10.07 -6.03
N GLN A 132 22.79 9.55 -6.37
CA GLN A 132 23.98 9.49 -5.53
C GLN A 132 25.23 9.74 -6.40
N GLY A 133 25.42 11.00 -6.82
CA GLY A 133 26.48 11.35 -7.77
C GLY A 133 26.29 10.67 -9.12
N GLU A 134 27.24 9.82 -9.52
CA GLU A 134 27.17 9.08 -10.79
C GLU A 134 26.29 7.82 -10.73
N LYS A 135 25.70 7.51 -9.57
CA LYS A 135 24.89 6.31 -9.38
C LYS A 135 23.43 6.64 -9.21
N ILE A 136 22.58 5.93 -9.95
CA ILE A 136 21.12 5.93 -9.77
C ILE A 136 20.71 4.60 -9.16
N VAL A 137 20.04 4.65 -8.01
CA VAL A 137 19.45 3.48 -7.36
C VAL A 137 17.94 3.52 -7.57
N LEU A 138 17.44 2.61 -8.40
CA LEU A 138 16.00 2.55 -8.65
C LEU A 138 15.25 2.22 -7.36
N GLN A 139 14.32 3.09 -7.00
CA GLN A 139 13.47 2.99 -5.83
C GLN A 139 11.99 3.15 -6.25
N MET A 140 11.07 2.77 -5.39
CA MET A 140 9.67 3.16 -5.57
C MET A 140 9.51 4.63 -5.20
N VAL A 141 9.08 5.46 -6.13
CA VAL A 141 8.67 6.85 -5.90
C VAL A 141 7.16 7.00 -5.94
N ARG A 142 6.46 5.93 -6.34
CA ARG A 142 5.00 5.79 -6.32
C ARG A 142 4.60 4.41 -5.84
N SER A 143 3.48 4.32 -5.12
CA SER A 143 3.01 3.10 -4.49
C SER A 143 2.83 1.94 -5.48
N TYR A 144 3.57 0.85 -5.30
CA TYR A 144 3.49 -0.39 -6.08
C TYR A 144 3.51 -0.21 -7.62
N GLN A 145 4.16 0.85 -8.11
CA GLN A 145 4.27 1.14 -9.54
C GLN A 145 5.74 1.24 -10.00
N PRO A 146 6.44 0.10 -10.14
CA PRO A 146 7.86 0.09 -10.51
C PRO A 146 8.12 0.69 -11.90
N VAL A 147 7.25 0.41 -12.87
CA VAL A 147 7.38 0.93 -14.25
C VAL A 147 7.23 2.45 -14.29
N PHE A 148 6.21 2.99 -13.57
CA PHE A 148 6.05 4.43 -13.42
C PHE A 148 7.27 5.03 -12.70
N SER A 149 7.72 4.41 -11.61
CA SER A 149 8.86 4.91 -10.83
C SER A 149 10.12 5.02 -11.68
N ALA A 150 10.45 3.99 -12.45
CA ALA A 150 11.60 4.01 -13.36
C ALA A 150 11.47 5.12 -14.42
N ALA A 151 10.30 5.26 -15.06
CA ALA A 151 10.06 6.28 -16.05
C ALA A 151 10.12 7.71 -15.47
N PHE A 152 9.62 7.90 -14.25
CA PHE A 152 9.66 9.17 -13.56
C PHE A 152 11.09 9.54 -13.15
N ILE A 153 11.86 8.61 -12.61
CA ILE A 153 13.27 8.82 -12.25
C ILE A 153 14.07 9.23 -13.49
N ALA A 154 13.90 8.54 -14.62
CA ALA A 154 14.57 8.90 -15.87
C ALA A 154 14.15 10.29 -16.40
N HIS A 155 12.88 10.67 -16.21
CA HIS A 155 12.42 12.01 -16.56
C HIS A 155 13.08 13.09 -15.68
N ILE A 156 13.18 12.85 -14.37
CA ILE A 156 13.81 13.78 -13.44
C ILE A 156 15.32 13.90 -13.71
N GLU A 157 16.01 12.78 -14.00
CA GLU A 157 17.41 12.78 -14.42
C GLU A 157 17.64 13.69 -15.63
N ALA A 158 16.79 13.57 -16.65
CA ALA A 158 16.92 14.35 -17.87
C ALA A 158 16.53 15.83 -17.75
N ALA A 159 15.68 16.18 -16.78
CA ALA A 159 15.11 17.52 -16.67
C ALA A 159 15.74 18.39 -15.58
N TYR A 160 16.46 17.82 -14.63
CA TYR A 160 17.03 18.51 -13.47
C TYR A 160 18.50 18.15 -13.29
N GLU A 161 19.36 19.13 -13.01
CA GLU A 161 20.80 18.93 -12.80
C GLU A 161 21.17 18.87 -11.30
N ASP A 162 20.37 19.48 -10.42
CA ASP A 162 20.64 19.51 -8.98
C ASP A 162 20.17 18.20 -8.30
N GLU A 163 21.12 17.46 -7.74
CA GLU A 163 20.88 16.20 -7.05
C GLU A 163 19.93 16.35 -5.85
N THR A 164 19.99 17.47 -5.14
CA THR A 164 19.09 17.73 -4.01
C THR A 164 17.65 17.84 -4.47
N GLU A 165 17.42 18.57 -5.56
CA GLU A 165 16.10 18.72 -6.16
C GLU A 165 15.61 17.42 -6.78
N GLN A 166 16.49 16.68 -7.49
CA GLN A 166 16.18 15.36 -8.04
C GLN A 166 15.71 14.41 -6.94
N ASN A 167 16.43 14.32 -5.83
CA ASN A 167 16.05 13.47 -4.69
C ASN A 167 14.80 13.97 -3.96
N ARG A 168 14.57 15.28 -3.89
CA ARG A 168 13.33 15.86 -3.35
C ARG A 168 12.12 15.44 -4.18
N LEU A 169 12.24 15.40 -5.50
CA LEU A 169 11.18 15.01 -6.42
C LEU A 169 11.01 13.49 -6.51
N CYS A 170 12.11 12.75 -6.32
CA CYS A 170 12.12 11.29 -6.31
C CYS A 170 12.15 10.70 -4.88
N GLY A 171 11.39 11.29 -3.96
CA GLY A 171 11.29 10.80 -2.59
C GLY A 171 10.89 9.32 -2.55
N VAL A 172 11.65 8.52 -1.80
CA VAL A 172 11.44 7.07 -1.75
C VAL A 172 10.17 6.72 -0.99
N VAL A 173 9.31 5.93 -1.61
CA VAL A 173 8.12 5.37 -0.98
C VAL A 173 8.48 3.99 -0.42
N PRO A 174 8.63 3.84 0.91
CA PRO A 174 9.05 2.59 1.52
C PRO A 174 7.99 1.51 1.32
N LEU A 175 8.39 0.31 0.89
CA LEU A 175 7.44 -0.80 0.77
C LEU A 175 7.09 -1.34 2.16
N PRO A 176 5.80 -1.46 2.48
CA PRO A 176 5.36 -1.89 3.78
C PRO A 176 5.57 -3.41 3.97
N ASN A 177 5.82 -3.80 5.23
CA ASN A 177 5.88 -5.19 5.66
C ASN A 177 4.89 -5.46 6.83
N HIS A 178 4.75 -4.50 7.75
CA HIS A 178 3.78 -4.53 8.83
C HIS A 178 2.52 -3.73 8.46
N ASP A 179 1.43 -3.99 9.14
CA ASP A 179 0.16 -3.28 8.92
C ASP A 179 0.27 -1.78 9.23
N THR A 180 1.14 -1.38 10.15
CA THR A 180 1.41 0.02 10.49
C THR A 180 2.26 0.75 9.46
N ASP A 181 3.05 0.04 8.66
CA ASP A 181 3.90 0.64 7.62
C ASP A 181 3.08 1.29 6.50
N PHE A 182 1.80 0.90 6.36
CA PHE A 182 0.86 1.56 5.45
C PHE A 182 0.78 3.08 5.69
N ILE A 183 0.97 3.53 6.93
CA ILE A 183 0.95 4.95 7.30
C ILE A 183 2.15 5.68 6.66
N ARG A 184 3.37 5.16 6.87
CA ARG A 184 4.60 5.74 6.29
C ARG A 184 4.60 5.69 4.76
N PHE A 185 4.18 4.55 4.21
CA PHE A 185 3.99 4.34 2.78
C PHE A 185 3.03 5.38 2.17
N THR A 186 1.88 5.59 2.80
CA THR A 186 0.88 6.56 2.33
C THR A 186 1.40 7.99 2.44
N ALA A 187 2.07 8.35 3.54
CA ALA A 187 2.60 9.68 3.75
C ALA A 187 3.69 10.02 2.73
N ALA A 188 4.63 9.12 2.49
CA ALA A 188 5.68 9.31 1.49
C ALA A 188 5.11 9.51 0.08
N PHE A 189 4.12 8.68 -0.28
CA PHE A 189 3.42 8.80 -1.55
C PHE A 189 2.68 10.15 -1.68
N MET A 190 1.97 10.58 -0.65
CA MET A 190 1.25 11.87 -0.65
C MET A 190 2.21 13.06 -0.73
N MET A 191 3.37 12.98 -0.07
CA MET A 191 4.40 14.01 -0.14
C MET A 191 4.94 14.15 -1.56
N ASN A 192 5.25 13.06 -2.23
CA ASN A 192 5.67 13.09 -3.63
C ASN A 192 4.61 13.72 -4.53
N GLN A 193 3.35 13.32 -4.40
CA GLN A 193 2.25 13.91 -5.16
C GLN A 193 2.10 15.40 -4.90
N TYR A 194 2.25 15.84 -3.66
CA TYR A 194 2.24 17.25 -3.31
C TYR A 194 3.38 17.99 -4.01
N ASN A 195 4.63 17.51 -3.91
CA ASN A 195 5.79 18.13 -4.54
C ASN A 195 5.61 18.26 -6.07
N TRP A 196 5.15 17.19 -6.72
CA TRP A 196 4.90 17.20 -8.16
C TRP A 196 3.78 18.17 -8.56
N SER A 197 2.76 18.30 -7.71
CA SER A 197 1.64 19.21 -7.97
C SER A 197 2.02 20.69 -7.95
N GLN A 198 3.14 21.06 -7.33
CA GLN A 198 3.61 22.44 -7.26
C GLN A 198 4.32 22.88 -8.55
N ILE A 199 4.74 21.94 -9.42
CA ILE A 199 5.53 22.21 -10.61
C ILE A 199 4.66 22.00 -11.86
N PRO A 200 4.35 23.07 -12.63
CA PRO A 200 3.48 22.99 -13.80
C PRO A 200 3.95 21.98 -14.87
N GLU A 201 5.26 21.92 -15.11
CA GLU A 201 5.89 21.03 -16.09
C GLU A 201 5.70 19.56 -15.69
N LEU A 202 5.86 19.22 -14.41
CA LEU A 202 5.62 17.86 -13.91
C LEU A 202 4.14 17.50 -13.96
N ARG A 203 3.23 18.43 -13.67
CA ARG A 203 1.80 18.17 -13.85
C ARG A 203 1.46 17.86 -15.31
N ALA A 204 2.05 18.60 -16.25
CA ALA A 204 1.86 18.37 -17.68
C ALA A 204 2.42 16.99 -18.09
N TRP A 205 3.61 16.65 -17.62
CA TRP A 205 4.22 15.34 -17.89
C TRP A 205 3.39 14.19 -17.32
N LEU A 206 2.95 14.30 -16.07
CA LEU A 206 2.09 13.31 -15.42
C LEU A 206 0.78 13.10 -16.21
N ARG A 207 0.15 14.19 -16.66
CA ARG A 207 -1.09 14.13 -17.45
C ARG A 207 -0.88 13.48 -18.83
N ALA A 208 0.25 13.76 -19.49
CA ALA A 208 0.59 13.19 -20.78
C ALA A 208 1.07 11.73 -20.66
N ASN A 209 1.55 11.33 -19.49
CA ASN A 209 2.14 10.02 -19.27
C ASN A 209 1.07 8.92 -19.26
N ARG A 210 1.29 7.86 -20.05
CA ARG A 210 0.37 6.71 -20.13
C ARG A 210 0.44 5.79 -18.89
N LEU A 211 1.51 5.89 -18.09
CA LEU A 211 1.72 5.07 -16.89
C LEU A 211 1.00 5.66 -15.66
N ASP A 212 0.53 6.91 -15.73
CA ASP A 212 -0.27 7.54 -14.67
C ASP A 212 -1.78 7.38 -14.96
N GLY A 213 -2.34 6.24 -14.54
CA GLY A 213 -3.77 5.99 -14.69
C GLY A 213 -4.66 6.74 -13.70
N PHE A 214 -4.10 7.25 -12.58
CA PHE A 214 -4.92 7.83 -11.50
C PHE A 214 -5.15 9.33 -11.64
N SER A 215 -4.18 10.10 -12.12
CA SER A 215 -4.34 11.55 -12.27
C SER A 215 -5.46 11.90 -13.25
N LYS A 216 -5.62 11.12 -14.30
CA LYS A 216 -6.68 11.32 -15.31
C LYS A 216 -8.08 11.07 -14.75
N LEU A 217 -8.25 10.12 -13.83
CA LEU A 217 -9.52 9.85 -13.17
C LEU A 217 -10.09 11.07 -12.42
N VAL A 218 -9.19 11.94 -11.96
CA VAL A 218 -9.56 13.15 -11.22
C VAL A 218 -9.64 14.37 -12.15
N SER A 219 -8.74 14.47 -13.13
CA SER A 219 -8.64 15.64 -14.02
C SER A 219 -9.66 15.65 -15.14
N ASP A 220 -10.07 14.46 -15.59
CA ASP A 220 -10.89 14.29 -16.80
C ASP A 220 -12.37 13.97 -16.46
N VAL A 221 -12.78 14.28 -15.23
CA VAL A 221 -14.18 14.16 -14.84
C VAL A 221 -15.04 15.18 -15.61
N ASP A 222 -16.05 14.66 -16.30
CA ASP A 222 -17.02 15.48 -16.99
C ASP A 222 -17.72 16.41 -15.99
N PRO A 223 -17.71 17.74 -16.20
CA PRO A 223 -18.43 18.69 -15.34
C PRO A 223 -19.94 18.43 -15.23
N GLU A 224 -20.54 17.80 -16.25
CA GLU A 224 -21.95 17.42 -16.27
C GLU A 224 -22.25 16.16 -15.42
N ASP A 225 -21.22 15.35 -15.09
CA ASP A 225 -21.34 14.21 -14.18
C ASP A 225 -21.41 14.71 -12.73
N THR A 226 -22.60 15.13 -12.34
CA THR A 226 -22.85 15.75 -11.02
C THR A 226 -22.49 14.82 -9.87
N GLU A 227 -22.60 13.50 -10.05
CA GLU A 227 -22.27 12.50 -9.03
C GLU A 227 -20.77 12.43 -8.79
N LYS A 228 -19.97 12.31 -9.86
CA LYS A 228 -18.49 12.30 -9.76
C LYS A 228 -17.95 13.63 -9.27
N VAL A 229 -18.51 14.74 -9.73
CA VAL A 229 -18.17 16.10 -9.26
C VAL A 229 -18.42 16.22 -7.75
N ALA A 230 -19.58 15.80 -7.25
CA ALA A 230 -19.91 15.83 -5.83
C ALA A 230 -18.96 14.93 -5.01
N LEU A 231 -18.60 13.75 -5.53
CA LEU A 231 -17.61 12.86 -4.91
C LEU A 231 -16.23 13.53 -4.78
N LEU A 232 -15.73 14.15 -5.85
CA LEU A 232 -14.45 14.87 -5.83
C LEU A 232 -14.48 16.07 -4.86
N GLN A 233 -15.56 16.80 -4.80
CA GLN A 233 -15.73 17.89 -3.83
C GLN A 233 -15.72 17.36 -2.40
N GLY A 234 -16.40 16.26 -2.12
CA GLY A 234 -16.37 15.57 -0.83
C GLY A 234 -14.97 15.14 -0.42
N MET A 235 -14.20 14.55 -1.37
CA MET A 235 -12.80 14.17 -1.14
C MET A 235 -11.93 15.40 -0.82
N ARG A 236 -12.05 16.48 -1.59
CA ARG A 236 -11.28 17.73 -1.34
C ARG A 236 -11.62 18.33 0.03
N LYS A 237 -12.88 18.30 0.44
CA LYS A 237 -13.31 18.80 1.75
C LYS A 237 -12.75 17.98 2.91
N SER A 238 -12.65 16.66 2.78
CA SER A 238 -12.14 15.76 3.83
C SER A 238 -10.62 15.63 3.83
N ALA A 239 -9.92 16.00 2.74
CA ALA A 239 -8.49 15.82 2.61
C ALA A 239 -7.66 16.47 3.74
N PRO A 240 -7.91 17.72 4.19
CA PRO A 240 -7.11 18.33 5.26
C PRO A 240 -7.20 17.56 6.58
N ALA A 241 -8.40 17.10 6.95
CA ALA A 241 -8.61 16.30 8.16
C ALA A 241 -7.92 14.93 8.07
N ALA A 242 -7.96 14.29 6.89
CA ALA A 242 -7.29 13.01 6.65
C ALA A 242 -5.76 13.17 6.72
N VAL A 243 -5.20 14.23 6.14
CA VAL A 243 -3.77 14.56 6.20
C VAL A 243 -3.35 14.85 7.65
N GLY A 244 -4.11 15.66 8.39
CA GLY A 244 -3.84 15.92 9.81
C GLY A 244 -3.79 14.63 10.63
N LYS A 245 -4.74 13.71 10.40
CA LYS A 245 -4.76 12.41 11.08
C LYS A 245 -3.59 11.51 10.68
N LEU A 246 -3.17 11.55 9.43
CA LEU A 246 -2.00 10.82 8.96
C LEU A 246 -0.72 11.28 9.69
N PHE A 247 -0.50 12.59 9.81
CA PHE A 247 0.63 13.14 10.56
C PHE A 247 0.59 12.80 12.05
N GLU A 248 -0.59 12.80 12.66
CA GLU A 248 -0.78 12.36 14.05
C GLU A 248 -0.33 10.88 14.23
N TYR A 249 -0.68 10.01 13.30
CA TYR A 249 -0.24 8.60 13.30
C TYR A 249 1.26 8.45 13.05
N LEU A 250 1.86 9.26 12.16
CA LEU A 250 3.29 9.26 11.93
C LEU A 250 4.07 9.61 13.20
N ASN A 251 3.68 10.69 13.89
CA ASN A 251 4.31 11.11 15.13
C ASN A 251 4.27 9.99 16.19
N GLN A 252 3.12 9.31 16.33
CA GLN A 252 2.99 8.18 17.24
C GLN A 252 3.89 6.98 16.89
N LEU A 253 4.14 6.74 15.59
CA LEU A 253 5.07 5.70 15.13
C LEU A 253 6.51 6.08 15.46
N ASP A 254 6.88 7.34 15.29
CA ASP A 254 8.23 7.83 15.53
C ASP A 254 8.56 7.82 17.04
N GLU A 255 7.63 8.21 17.90
CA GLU A 255 7.76 8.13 19.35
C GLU A 255 7.99 6.69 19.84
N LYS A 256 7.30 5.70 19.26
CA LYS A 256 7.49 4.29 19.59
C LYS A 256 8.83 3.71 19.16
N THR A 257 9.38 4.20 18.03
CA THR A 257 10.71 3.78 17.55
C THR A 257 11.84 4.46 18.30
N ALA A 258 11.61 5.63 18.90
CA ALA A 258 12.59 6.38 19.67
C ALA A 258 12.75 5.89 21.13
N THR A 259 11.80 5.09 21.65
CA THR A 259 11.87 4.52 22.99
C THR A 259 12.42 3.09 22.90
N PRO A 260 13.70 2.84 23.26
CA PRO A 260 14.25 1.48 23.31
C PRO A 260 13.53 0.67 24.41
N ALA A 261 13.21 -0.58 24.08
CA ALA A 261 12.59 -1.54 25.00
C ALA A 261 13.58 -2.02 26.06
#